data_5aff60b3eea76288b03df3226299cc89
#
_entry.id   5aff60b3eea76288b03df3226299cc89
#
_cell.length_a   1.000
_cell.length_b   1.000
_cell.length_c   1.000
_cell.angle_alpha   90.00
_cell.angle_beta   90.00
_cell.angle_gamma   90.00
#
_symmetry.space_group_name_H-M   'P 1'
#
loop_
_entity.id
_entity.type
_entity.pdbx_description
1 polymer ?
#
loop_
_entity_poly.entity_id
_entity_poly.type
_entity_poly.pdbx_seq_one_letter_code
_entity_poly.pdbx_strand_id
1 'polypeptide(L)'
;MTIPGSLSSPLLASTTGAAPGAFEISRSLRFDRAAQSYLNRTPSSAGNRKTFTFSCWHKKSGVNSSNRYILFNSYTSGSVYFSLEFETEKLKVFDGGAISGGLATDAVFRDPSAWYHIVCAVDTTDGTASNRVKLYVNGVQQTLTGTQPSQNSDLGINTTTSMLIGAIDASGIYHNLDGY
;
A
#
# COMPACT_ATOMS: atom_id res chain seq x y z
N MET A 1 5.97 7.96 -59.98
CA MET A 1 6.76 7.32 -58.94
C MET A 1 6.03 7.57 -57.62
N THR A 2 5.18 6.63 -57.23
CA THR A 2 4.32 6.73 -56.05
C THR A 2 5.07 6.14 -54.86
N ILE A 3 5.21 6.86 -53.77
CA ILE A 3 5.81 6.38 -52.53
C ILE A 3 4.73 5.59 -51.79
N PRO A 4 4.88 4.27 -51.58
CA PRO A 4 3.98 3.54 -50.71
C PRO A 4 4.48 3.69 -49.27
N GLY A 5 3.60 4.04 -48.39
CA GLY A 5 3.91 4.00 -46.95
C GLY A 5 3.41 5.20 -46.17
N SER A 6 2.13 5.49 -46.24
CA SER A 6 1.49 6.16 -45.15
C SER A 6 1.38 5.15 -44.01
N LEU A 7 2.37 5.15 -43.14
CA LEU A 7 2.26 4.49 -41.86
C LEU A 7 1.27 5.31 -41.02
N SER A 8 0.02 4.85 -40.99
CA SER A 8 -0.89 5.24 -39.95
C SER A 8 -0.25 4.84 -38.62
N SER A 9 0.18 5.87 -37.88
CA SER A 9 0.77 5.66 -36.57
C SER A 9 -0.23 4.89 -35.69
N PRO A 10 0.10 3.73 -35.13
CA PRO A 10 -0.79 3.02 -34.23
C PRO A 10 -1.00 3.73 -32.88
N LEU A 11 -0.39 4.88 -32.70
CA LEU A 11 -0.47 5.69 -31.48
C LEU A 11 -1.68 6.64 -31.43
N LEU A 12 -2.51 6.71 -32.48
CA LEU A 12 -3.68 7.56 -32.52
C LEU A 12 -5.02 6.82 -32.40
N ALA A 13 -4.97 5.54 -32.14
CA ALA A 13 -6.17 4.74 -31.95
C ALA A 13 -6.33 4.35 -30.49
N SER A 14 -6.68 5.29 -29.63
CA SER A 14 -7.56 5.01 -28.48
C SER A 14 -7.81 6.26 -27.63
N THR A 15 -8.46 7.23 -28.19
CA THR A 15 -9.31 8.13 -27.39
C THR A 15 -10.76 7.64 -27.39
N THR A 16 -10.99 6.39 -27.77
CA THR A 16 -12.30 5.77 -27.62
C THR A 16 -12.43 5.29 -26.18
N GLY A 17 -13.34 5.93 -25.51
CA GLY A 17 -13.67 5.81 -24.09
C GLY A 17 -13.50 4.42 -23.49
N ALA A 18 -13.19 4.42 -22.22
CA ALA A 18 -13.22 3.23 -21.40
C ALA A 18 -14.47 2.39 -21.73
N ALA A 19 -14.31 1.09 -21.83
CA ALA A 19 -15.43 0.19 -22.05
C ALA A 19 -16.57 0.53 -21.08
N PRO A 20 -17.84 0.48 -21.51
CA PRO A 20 -18.97 0.77 -20.62
C PRO A 20 -18.87 -0.06 -19.35
N GLY A 21 -18.72 0.60 -18.20
CA GLY A 21 -18.51 -0.05 -16.91
C GLY A 21 -17.06 -0.11 -16.43
N ALA A 22 -16.09 0.41 -17.18
CA ALA A 22 -14.73 0.57 -16.66
C ALA A 22 -14.70 1.65 -15.57
N PHE A 23 -14.16 1.30 -14.40
CA PHE A 23 -13.96 2.26 -13.32
C PHE A 23 -12.82 3.21 -13.68
N GLU A 24 -13.10 4.50 -13.73
CA GLU A 24 -12.11 5.54 -14.01
C GLU A 24 -11.74 6.29 -12.73
N ILE A 25 -10.44 6.39 -12.46
CA ILE A 25 -9.92 7.25 -11.41
C ILE A 25 -9.53 8.58 -12.06
N SER A 26 -10.37 9.58 -11.95
CA SER A 26 -10.17 10.90 -12.56
C SER A 26 -9.28 11.84 -11.72
N ARG A 27 -8.93 11.48 -10.51
CA ARG A 27 -8.15 12.31 -9.58
C ARG A 27 -7.18 11.47 -8.76
N SER A 28 -6.02 12.04 -8.47
CA SER A 28 -5.03 11.49 -7.54
C SER A 28 -4.60 12.54 -6.53
N LEU A 29 -4.11 12.09 -5.37
CA LEU A 29 -3.45 12.93 -4.40
C LEU A 29 -1.95 12.79 -4.57
N ARG A 30 -1.24 13.90 -4.55
CA ARG A 30 0.21 13.90 -4.47
C ARG A 30 0.63 14.12 -3.02
N PHE A 31 1.53 13.27 -2.56
CA PHE A 31 2.20 13.40 -1.27
C PHE A 31 3.60 13.93 -1.52
N ASP A 32 3.99 14.92 -0.73
CA ASP A 32 5.32 15.53 -0.75
C ASP A 32 5.98 15.29 0.60
N ARG A 33 7.09 14.57 0.57
CA ARG A 33 7.86 14.23 1.77
C ARG A 33 8.43 15.47 2.45
N ALA A 34 8.92 16.45 1.68
CA ALA A 34 9.50 17.67 2.24
C ALA A 34 8.45 18.53 2.93
N ALA A 35 7.24 18.56 2.39
CA ALA A 35 6.08 19.24 2.99
C ALA A 35 5.40 18.42 4.08
N GLN A 36 5.86 17.19 4.35
CA GLN A 36 5.26 16.26 5.31
C GLN A 36 3.75 16.04 5.08
N SER A 37 3.36 15.88 3.81
CA SER A 37 1.95 15.71 3.44
C SER A 37 1.42 14.36 3.91
N TYR A 38 0.26 14.35 4.56
CA TYR A 38 -0.43 13.13 4.98
C TYR A 38 -1.94 13.38 5.12
N LEU A 39 -2.71 12.30 5.14
CA LEU A 39 -4.12 12.32 5.55
C LEU A 39 -4.26 11.62 6.90
N ASN A 40 -5.16 12.09 7.74
CA ASN A 40 -5.47 11.44 9.00
C ASN A 40 -6.97 11.26 9.23
N ARG A 41 -7.30 10.25 10.01
CA ARG A 41 -8.63 10.02 10.53
C ARG A 41 -8.52 9.34 11.90
N THR A 42 -9.25 9.85 12.88
CA THR A 42 -9.41 9.20 14.18
C THR A 42 -10.83 8.64 14.28
N PRO A 43 -11.00 7.30 14.33
CA PRO A 43 -12.32 6.71 14.50
C PRO A 43 -12.91 7.02 15.87
N SER A 44 -14.22 7.25 15.92
CA SER A 44 -14.94 7.47 17.19
C SER A 44 -15.18 6.20 18.00
N SER A 45 -15.09 5.03 17.32
CA SER A 45 -15.22 3.71 17.95
C SER A 45 -14.27 2.73 17.27
N ALA A 46 -13.84 1.71 17.99
CA ALA A 46 -13.00 0.66 17.43
C ALA A 46 -13.80 -0.16 16.40
N GLY A 47 -13.14 -0.51 15.30
CA GLY A 47 -13.64 -1.39 14.27
C GLY A 47 -13.11 -2.81 14.37
N ASN A 48 -13.25 -3.57 13.28
CA ASN A 48 -12.72 -4.93 13.20
C ASN A 48 -11.19 -4.89 13.07
N ARG A 49 -10.50 -5.48 14.02
CA ARG A 49 -9.04 -5.54 14.08
C ARG A 49 -8.46 -6.84 13.52
N LYS A 50 -9.33 -7.82 13.25
CA LYS A 50 -8.95 -9.18 12.80
C LYS A 50 -9.15 -9.38 11.31
N THR A 51 -10.18 -8.72 10.74
CA THR A 51 -10.57 -8.90 9.34
C THR A 51 -10.79 -7.56 8.69
N PHE A 52 -9.94 -7.20 7.73
CA PHE A 52 -10.03 -5.95 6.98
C PHE A 52 -9.23 -6.03 5.67
N THR A 53 -9.50 -5.11 4.79
CA THR A 53 -8.74 -4.95 3.55
C THR A 53 -8.38 -3.48 3.35
N PHE A 54 -7.12 -3.23 2.99
CA PHE A 54 -6.66 -1.94 2.50
C PHE A 54 -6.33 -2.08 1.01
N SER A 55 -6.75 -1.11 0.20
CA SER A 55 -6.47 -1.09 -1.23
C SER A 55 -6.15 0.33 -1.69
N CYS A 56 -5.12 0.48 -2.50
CA CYS A 56 -4.78 1.75 -3.12
C CYS A 56 -4.04 1.57 -4.45
N TRP A 57 -4.08 2.60 -5.27
CA TRP A 57 -3.12 2.79 -6.35
C TRP A 57 -2.00 3.70 -5.86
N HIS A 58 -0.78 3.33 -6.14
CA HIS A 58 0.40 4.08 -5.73
C HIS A 58 1.43 4.17 -6.86
N LYS A 59 2.01 5.35 -7.02
CA LYS A 59 3.15 5.59 -7.90
C LYS A 59 4.22 6.33 -7.12
N LYS A 60 5.42 5.74 -7.06
CA LYS A 60 6.57 6.34 -6.37
C LYS A 60 7.08 7.56 -7.13
N SER A 61 7.59 8.56 -6.42
CA SER A 61 8.32 9.67 -7.04
C SER A 61 9.79 9.35 -7.33
N GLY A 62 10.33 8.31 -6.71
CA GLY A 62 11.72 7.91 -6.88
C GLY A 62 12.05 6.57 -6.24
N VAL A 63 13.27 6.11 -6.44
CA VAL A 63 13.84 4.91 -5.82
C VAL A 63 14.89 5.33 -4.81
N ASN A 64 14.68 4.98 -3.55
CA ASN A 64 15.66 5.16 -2.50
C ASN A 64 15.55 3.98 -1.53
N SER A 65 16.50 3.08 -1.60
CA SER A 65 16.51 1.86 -0.79
C SER A 65 16.63 2.12 0.72
N SER A 66 17.09 3.30 1.11
CA SER A 66 17.23 3.69 2.52
C SER A 66 15.98 4.35 3.10
N ASN A 67 14.98 4.69 2.28
CA ASN A 67 13.78 5.34 2.74
C ASN A 67 12.64 4.34 2.97
N ARG A 68 11.87 4.62 4.00
CA ARG A 68 10.54 4.04 4.20
C ARG A 68 9.51 4.96 3.55
N TYR A 69 8.55 4.37 2.86
CA TYR A 69 7.42 5.07 2.23
C TYR A 69 6.15 4.47 2.80
N ILE A 70 5.53 5.19 3.72
CA ILE A 70 4.35 4.72 4.44
C ILE A 70 3.12 4.91 3.57
N LEU A 71 2.45 3.82 3.23
CA LEU A 71 1.16 3.84 2.56
C LEU A 71 0.03 4.06 3.56
N PHE A 72 0.07 3.29 4.65
CA PHE A 72 -0.94 3.34 5.69
C PHE A 72 -0.33 3.00 7.05
N ASN A 73 -0.72 3.74 8.06
CA ASN A 73 -0.26 3.54 9.44
C ASN A 73 -1.38 3.79 10.44
N SER A 74 -1.36 3.03 11.52
CA SER A 74 -2.09 3.30 12.76
C SER A 74 -1.13 3.10 13.92
N TYR A 75 -1.01 4.06 14.82
CA TYR A 75 -0.07 4.00 15.91
C TYR A 75 -0.72 4.39 17.22
N THR A 76 -0.63 3.51 18.20
CA THR A 76 -1.08 3.75 19.57
C THR A 76 0.12 3.79 20.53
N SER A 77 1.06 2.87 20.36
CA SER A 77 2.30 2.77 21.15
C SER A 77 3.32 1.89 20.42
N GLY A 78 4.55 1.78 20.95
CA GLY A 78 5.62 0.96 20.36
C GLY A 78 5.26 -0.53 20.17
N SER A 79 4.29 -1.04 20.91
CA SER A 79 3.81 -2.44 20.79
C SER A 79 2.40 -2.55 20.21
N VAL A 80 1.72 -1.45 19.93
CA VAL A 80 0.38 -1.43 19.33
C VAL A 80 0.40 -0.46 18.15
N TYR A 81 0.76 -0.96 17.00
CA TYR A 81 0.73 -0.22 15.74
C TYR A 81 0.57 -1.19 14.57
N PHE A 82 0.08 -0.68 13.46
CA PHE A 82 0.04 -1.37 12.18
C PHE A 82 0.64 -0.46 11.11
N SER A 83 1.46 -1.00 10.21
CA SER A 83 2.02 -0.25 9.10
C SER A 83 2.05 -1.10 7.83
N LEU A 84 1.61 -0.49 6.72
CA LEU A 84 1.82 -0.99 5.37
C LEU A 84 2.73 0.00 4.64
N GLU A 85 3.86 -0.46 4.16
CA GLU A 85 4.89 0.43 3.65
C GLU A 85 5.81 -0.23 2.63
N PHE A 86 6.50 0.60 1.85
CA PHE A 86 7.71 0.17 1.16
C PHE A 86 8.93 0.47 2.03
N GLU A 87 9.72 -0.56 2.27
CA GLU A 87 11.03 -0.45 2.89
C GLU A 87 12.02 -1.33 2.12
N THR A 88 13.22 -0.80 1.82
CA THR A 88 14.20 -1.50 0.96
C THR A 88 13.60 -2.01 -0.36
N GLU A 89 12.69 -1.21 -0.93
CA GLU A 89 11.96 -1.48 -2.19
C GLU A 89 11.01 -2.69 -2.16
N LYS A 90 10.83 -3.33 -1.02
CA LYS A 90 9.85 -4.39 -0.77
C LYS A 90 8.59 -3.81 -0.14
N LEU A 91 7.46 -4.38 -0.47
CA LEU A 91 6.21 -4.08 0.25
C LEU A 91 6.19 -4.89 1.54
N LYS A 92 5.94 -4.22 2.66
CA LYS A 92 5.99 -4.82 4.00
C LYS A 92 4.76 -4.49 4.80
N VAL A 93 4.38 -5.42 5.67
CA VAL A 93 3.39 -5.24 6.73
C VAL A 93 4.07 -5.43 8.06
N PHE A 94 3.87 -4.48 8.96
CA PHE A 94 4.31 -4.58 10.36
C PHE A 94 3.11 -4.45 11.28
N ASP A 95 3.19 -5.15 12.41
CA ASP A 95 2.32 -4.95 13.57
C ASP A 95 3.15 -5.13 14.83
N GLY A 96 3.09 -4.18 15.74
CA GLY A 96 3.98 -4.15 16.90
C GLY A 96 3.82 -5.35 17.84
N GLY A 97 2.62 -5.92 17.90
CA GLY A 97 2.32 -7.07 18.78
C GLY A 97 2.35 -8.41 18.04
N ALA A 98 1.84 -8.47 16.83
CA ALA A 98 1.53 -9.72 16.15
C ALA A 98 2.47 -10.04 14.97
N ILE A 99 3.12 -9.04 14.37
CA ILE A 99 4.01 -9.18 13.20
C ILE A 99 5.32 -8.40 13.48
N SER A 100 5.96 -8.69 14.59
CA SER A 100 7.25 -8.07 14.93
C SER A 100 8.32 -8.55 13.96
N GLY A 101 9.08 -7.69 13.34
CA GLY A 101 10.02 -8.04 12.27
C GLY A 101 9.45 -7.94 10.87
N GLY A 102 8.13 -7.85 10.73
CA GLY A 102 7.43 -7.61 9.47
C GLY A 102 7.26 -8.85 8.61
N LEU A 103 6.24 -8.76 7.74
CA LEU A 103 6.05 -9.63 6.59
C LEU A 103 6.46 -8.87 5.34
N ALA A 104 7.42 -9.35 4.58
CA ALA A 104 7.96 -8.69 3.40
C ALA A 104 7.71 -9.50 2.14
N THR A 105 7.40 -8.84 1.04
CA THR A 105 7.38 -9.50 -0.27
C THR A 105 8.77 -9.96 -0.66
N ASP A 106 8.88 -11.09 -1.37
CA ASP A 106 10.15 -11.50 -1.98
C ASP A 106 10.47 -10.60 -3.17
N ALA A 107 9.46 -10.19 -3.91
CA ALA A 107 9.59 -9.25 -5.02
C ALA A 107 9.97 -7.84 -4.54
N VAL A 108 10.69 -7.12 -5.40
CA VAL A 108 11.08 -5.71 -5.24
C VAL A 108 10.37 -4.83 -6.27
N PHE A 109 10.03 -3.61 -5.89
CA PHE A 109 9.25 -2.66 -6.68
C PHE A 109 10.06 -1.39 -6.88
N ARG A 110 10.83 -1.31 -7.99
CA ARG A 110 11.84 -0.26 -8.24
C ARG A 110 11.43 0.74 -9.31
N ASP A 111 10.40 0.46 -10.08
CA ASP A 111 10.01 1.33 -11.18
C ASP A 111 9.20 2.55 -10.70
N PRO A 112 9.75 3.77 -10.71
CA PRO A 112 9.03 4.97 -10.32
C PRO A 112 8.07 5.45 -11.41
N SER A 113 8.14 4.88 -12.62
CA SER A 113 7.22 5.22 -13.71
C SER A 113 5.92 4.40 -13.64
N ALA A 114 5.94 3.26 -12.97
CA ALA A 114 4.83 2.34 -12.87
C ALA A 114 3.81 2.76 -11.79
N TRP A 115 2.54 2.52 -12.09
CA TRP A 115 1.49 2.46 -11.09
C TRP A 115 1.39 1.05 -10.51
N TYR A 116 1.28 0.97 -9.20
CA TYR A 116 1.07 -0.27 -8.46
C TYR A 116 -0.30 -0.26 -7.82
N HIS A 117 -1.17 -1.20 -8.19
CA HIS A 117 -2.37 -1.50 -7.43
C HIS A 117 -1.99 -2.43 -6.28
N ILE A 118 -2.11 -1.95 -5.07
CA ILE A 118 -1.71 -2.66 -3.85
C ILE A 118 -2.97 -3.04 -3.09
N VAL A 119 -3.05 -4.31 -2.70
CA VAL A 119 -4.09 -4.81 -1.81
C VAL A 119 -3.43 -5.56 -0.66
N CYS A 120 -3.76 -5.17 0.56
CA CYS A 120 -3.43 -5.88 1.79
C CYS A 120 -4.73 -6.46 2.36
N ALA A 121 -4.89 -7.77 2.28
CA ALA A 121 -6.03 -8.49 2.81
C ALA A 121 -5.60 -9.21 4.10
N VAL A 122 -6.31 -8.94 5.18
CA VAL A 122 -6.05 -9.51 6.50
C VAL A 122 -7.26 -10.27 7.00
N ASP A 123 -7.04 -11.50 7.43
CA ASP A 123 -7.99 -12.31 8.17
C ASP A 123 -7.24 -13.19 9.19
N THR A 124 -7.03 -12.65 10.38
CA THR A 124 -6.33 -13.40 11.44
C THR A 124 -7.14 -14.55 11.97
N THR A 125 -8.43 -14.68 11.63
CA THR A 125 -9.29 -15.78 12.08
C THR A 125 -9.06 -17.07 11.29
N ASP A 126 -8.43 -16.97 10.11
CA ASP A 126 -8.13 -18.14 9.27
C ASP A 126 -7.26 -19.17 10.01
N GLY A 127 -7.66 -20.44 9.93
CA GLY A 127 -6.94 -21.56 10.55
C GLY A 127 -5.55 -21.77 9.94
N THR A 128 -5.38 -21.43 8.65
CA THR A 128 -4.12 -21.57 7.91
C THR A 128 -3.30 -20.30 8.02
N ALA A 129 -2.12 -20.37 8.63
CA ALA A 129 -1.29 -19.20 8.90
C ALA A 129 -1.01 -18.36 7.64
N SER A 130 -0.65 -18.99 6.52
CA SER A 130 -0.32 -18.31 5.26
C SER A 130 -1.50 -17.55 4.63
N ASN A 131 -2.71 -17.76 5.12
CA ASN A 131 -3.90 -17.06 4.67
C ASN A 131 -4.23 -15.80 5.47
N ARG A 132 -3.61 -15.61 6.65
CA ARG A 132 -3.98 -14.53 7.58
C ARG A 132 -3.60 -13.15 7.08
N VAL A 133 -2.46 -13.02 6.40
CA VAL A 133 -2.06 -11.77 5.73
C VAL A 133 -1.64 -12.11 4.32
N LYS A 134 -2.28 -11.48 3.34
CA LYS A 134 -1.96 -11.60 1.92
C LYS A 134 -1.74 -10.23 1.32
N LEU A 135 -0.68 -10.10 0.53
CA LEU A 135 -0.41 -8.90 -0.25
C LEU A 135 -0.57 -9.23 -1.73
N TYR A 136 -1.21 -8.33 -2.45
CA TYR A 136 -1.34 -8.40 -3.90
C TYR A 136 -0.77 -7.13 -4.51
N VAL A 137 -0.06 -7.27 -5.60
CA VAL A 137 0.40 -6.15 -6.41
C VAL A 137 -0.04 -6.40 -7.86
N ASN A 138 -0.78 -5.46 -8.43
CA ASN A 138 -1.36 -5.55 -9.77
C ASN A 138 -2.16 -6.85 -9.99
N GLY A 139 -2.93 -7.25 -8.97
CA GLY A 139 -3.76 -8.46 -8.99
C GLY A 139 -3.01 -9.77 -8.73
N VAL A 140 -1.67 -9.75 -8.62
CA VAL A 140 -0.86 -10.95 -8.38
C VAL A 140 -0.55 -11.08 -6.89
N GLN A 141 -0.91 -12.22 -6.29
CA GLN A 141 -0.55 -12.51 -4.89
C GLN A 141 0.96 -12.65 -4.75
N GLN A 142 1.51 -12.00 -3.75
CA GLN A 142 2.94 -11.99 -3.48
C GLN A 142 3.32 -13.10 -2.50
N THR A 143 4.49 -13.70 -2.71
CA THR A 143 5.15 -14.56 -1.73
C THR A 143 5.69 -13.68 -0.62
N LEU A 144 5.40 -14.05 0.63
CA LEU A 144 5.81 -13.30 1.81
C LEU A 144 6.82 -14.08 2.64
N THR A 145 7.89 -13.41 3.03
CA THR A 145 8.86 -13.88 4.02
C THR A 145 8.62 -13.17 5.35
N GLY A 146 8.65 -13.92 6.45
CA GLY A 146 8.41 -13.46 7.82
C GLY A 146 7.40 -14.34 8.55
N THR A 147 7.07 -13.96 9.78
CA THR A 147 6.14 -14.71 10.62
C THR A 147 4.74 -14.14 10.52
N GLN A 148 3.79 -14.98 10.11
CA GLN A 148 2.38 -14.64 10.10
C GLN A 148 1.85 -14.42 11.52
N PRO A 149 0.85 -13.54 11.74
CA PRO A 149 0.25 -13.35 13.05
C PRO A 149 -0.37 -14.65 13.57
N SER A 150 -0.45 -14.80 14.89
CA SER A 150 -1.16 -15.92 15.50
C SER A 150 -2.65 -15.87 15.15
N GLN A 151 -3.31 -17.02 15.17
CA GLN A 151 -4.75 -17.06 14.91
C GLN A 151 -5.52 -16.22 15.94
N ASN A 152 -6.52 -15.49 15.45
CA ASN A 152 -7.36 -14.58 16.23
C ASN A 152 -6.63 -13.38 16.86
N SER A 153 -5.40 -13.06 16.45
CA SER A 153 -4.73 -11.84 16.90
C SER A 153 -5.51 -10.59 16.52
N ASP A 154 -5.62 -9.66 17.45
CA ASP A 154 -6.06 -8.29 17.20
C ASP A 154 -4.85 -7.45 16.75
N LEU A 155 -4.88 -6.94 15.52
CA LEU A 155 -3.83 -6.09 15.01
C LEU A 155 -3.95 -4.65 15.52
N GLY A 156 -2.88 -3.87 15.44
CA GLY A 156 -2.79 -2.48 15.89
C GLY A 156 -3.52 -1.46 14.98
N ILE A 157 -4.61 -1.87 14.34
CA ILE A 157 -5.41 -1.08 13.41
C ILE A 157 -6.85 -0.99 13.89
N ASN A 158 -7.63 -0.07 13.31
CA ASN A 158 -9.05 0.12 13.61
C ASN A 158 -9.35 0.34 15.11
N THR A 159 -8.41 0.95 15.81
CA THR A 159 -8.56 1.43 17.18
C THR A 159 -9.19 2.83 17.17
N THR A 160 -9.35 3.44 18.34
CA THR A 160 -9.80 4.84 18.47
C THR A 160 -8.65 5.84 18.36
N THR A 161 -7.48 5.43 17.90
CA THR A 161 -6.33 6.29 17.64
C THR A 161 -6.26 6.73 16.19
N SER A 162 -5.39 7.69 15.91
CA SER A 162 -5.20 8.23 14.57
C SER A 162 -4.73 7.15 13.59
N MET A 163 -5.35 7.12 12.43
CA MET A 163 -4.92 6.35 11.26
C MET A 163 -4.46 7.33 10.19
N LEU A 164 -3.32 7.06 9.58
CA LEU A 164 -2.64 7.95 8.65
C LEU A 164 -2.45 7.26 7.28
N ILE A 165 -2.60 8.05 6.23
CA ILE A 165 -2.14 7.70 4.88
C ILE A 165 -0.99 8.62 4.54
N GLY A 166 0.14 8.05 4.15
CA GLY A 166 1.30 8.80 3.72
C GLY A 166 2.30 9.17 4.81
N ALA A 167 2.09 8.78 6.07
CA ALA A 167 3.03 9.05 7.16
C ALA A 167 2.91 8.07 8.30
N ILE A 168 3.90 8.09 9.20
CA ILE A 168 3.86 7.44 10.51
C ILE A 168 3.76 8.50 11.61
N ASP A 169 2.94 8.24 12.63
CA ASP A 169 2.83 9.06 13.84
C ASP A 169 3.26 8.22 15.05
N ALA A 170 4.53 8.22 15.35
CA ALA A 170 5.09 7.44 16.46
C ALA A 170 5.65 8.30 17.61
N SER A 171 5.79 9.58 17.46
CA SER A 171 6.17 10.66 18.39
C SER A 171 6.49 11.93 17.59
N GLY A 172 5.81 12.10 16.48
CA GLY A 172 5.99 13.12 15.46
C GLY A 172 5.77 12.52 14.08
N ILE A 173 5.44 13.33 13.11
CA ILE A 173 5.16 12.90 11.73
C ILE A 173 6.47 12.67 11.00
N TYR A 174 6.73 11.44 10.53
CA TYR A 174 7.91 11.12 9.74
C TYR A 174 7.70 9.92 8.81
N HIS A 175 8.74 9.56 8.04
CA HIS A 175 8.70 8.56 6.99
C HIS A 175 7.59 8.79 5.96
N ASN A 176 7.39 10.07 5.61
CA ASN A 176 6.32 10.46 4.71
C ASN A 176 6.44 9.81 3.34
N LEU A 177 5.27 9.56 2.76
CA LEU A 177 5.15 9.15 1.37
C LEU A 177 5.67 10.27 0.45
N ASP A 178 6.27 9.86 -0.66
CA ASP A 178 6.61 10.74 -1.76
C ASP A 178 6.13 10.08 -3.06
N GLY A 179 5.15 10.70 -3.70
CA GLY A 179 4.49 10.11 -4.86
C GLY A 179 2.98 10.36 -4.92
N TYR A 180 2.29 9.49 -5.60
CA TYR A 180 0.84 9.56 -5.85
C TYR A 180 0.14 8.31 -5.33
#